data_8623ff10fd9b1d40219e6ea7e32e676c
#
_entry.id   8623ff10fd9b1d40219e6ea7e32e676c
#
_cell.length_a   1.000
_cell.length_b   1.000
_cell.length_c   1.000
_cell.angle_alpha   90.00
_cell.angle_beta   90.00
_cell.angle_gamma   90.00
#
_symmetry.space_group_name_H-M   'P 1'
#
loop_
_entity.id
_entity.type
_entity.pdbx_description
1 polymer ?
#
loop_
_entity_poly.entity_id
_entity_poly.type
_entity_poly.pdbx_seq_one_letter_code
_entity_poly.pdbx_strand_id
1 'polypeptide(L)'
;MVTCRLQKRGSSPTGIKGRNQGMKISKEYILKNSRRWAVYGVRLGLASSLAIYTAHIIGLQFETQAGVICIFSMLTTSKDTIRLSASRLISFIITAISAFFLFQYVNEFIAYGIFIFITIYFSEMMGWGAALSANVVAGTHFLSVSEFTPAVIVNEFFIVLTGMGFALIFNLFRDTYSMKDQLDTEILVIQSKMQTTLTGIADYIELGIEKGRIWEEIHSLEERLEHCIRISTEFQGNRFTRDSDYYFEYFEMRRDQCQILANLQRELQQIRMVPAQAAIIVEYILYMSLYVTELNAPSRQLEHLQTIFNRMKEEPLPETREEFENRAILYHVLMDLEDFLLIKQHYLENQKENIPKV
;
A
#
# COMPACT_ATOMS: atom_id res chain seq x y z
N MET A 1 -49.09 14.28 48.11
CA MET A 1 -49.01 15.57 47.41
C MET A 1 -47.63 16.15 47.62
N VAL A 2 -46.68 15.87 46.73
CA VAL A 2 -45.38 16.52 46.72
C VAL A 2 -45.06 16.84 45.27
N THR A 3 -45.12 18.11 44.95
CA THR A 3 -44.84 18.70 43.63
C THR A 3 -43.35 18.82 43.44
N CYS A 4 -42.80 18.09 42.49
CA CYS A 4 -41.42 18.17 42.09
C CYS A 4 -41.27 19.15 40.89
N ARG A 5 -40.60 20.29 41.12
CA ARG A 5 -40.27 21.31 40.11
C ARG A 5 -39.13 20.77 39.25
N LEU A 6 -39.38 20.55 37.98
CA LEU A 6 -38.38 20.34 36.96
C LEU A 6 -37.79 21.68 36.49
N GLN A 7 -36.55 21.90 36.83
CA GLN A 7 -35.72 23.02 36.39
C GLN A 7 -35.15 22.72 35.00
N LYS A 8 -35.69 23.37 33.98
CA LYS A 8 -35.14 23.36 32.60
C LYS A 8 -33.77 24.03 32.60
N ARG A 9 -32.70 23.27 32.50
CA ARG A 9 -31.40 23.76 32.01
C ARG A 9 -31.38 23.65 30.48
N GLY A 10 -31.39 24.78 29.82
CA GLY A 10 -31.12 24.90 28.39
C GLY A 10 -29.65 24.61 28.12
N SER A 11 -29.37 23.52 27.42
CA SER A 11 -28.10 23.28 26.78
C SER A 11 -28.30 23.47 25.28
N SER A 12 -27.69 24.52 24.75
CA SER A 12 -27.52 24.76 23.31
C SER A 12 -26.80 23.59 22.66
N PRO A 13 -27.23 23.09 21.50
CA PRO A 13 -26.44 22.12 20.74
C PRO A 13 -25.28 22.86 20.10
N THR A 14 -24.08 22.66 20.65
CA THR A 14 -22.82 23.01 19.98
C THR A 14 -22.77 22.25 18.67
N GLY A 15 -22.83 23.04 17.59
CA GLY A 15 -22.76 22.53 16.23
C GLY A 15 -21.49 21.69 16.01
N ILE A 16 -21.71 20.44 15.61
CA ILE A 16 -20.72 19.62 14.97
C ILE A 16 -20.42 20.30 13.63
N LYS A 17 -19.43 21.17 13.61
CA LYS A 17 -18.78 21.61 12.39
C LYS A 17 -18.12 20.38 11.78
N GLY A 18 -18.82 19.74 10.86
CA GLY A 18 -18.22 18.77 9.94
C GLY A 18 -16.98 19.40 9.31
N ARG A 19 -15.83 18.85 9.67
CA ARG A 19 -14.53 19.22 9.14
C ARG A 19 -14.47 18.69 7.72
N ASN A 20 -15.05 19.42 6.76
CA ASN A 20 -14.72 19.33 5.35
C ASN A 20 -13.24 19.75 5.20
N GLN A 21 -12.32 18.87 5.56
CA GLN A 21 -10.95 18.93 5.07
C GLN A 21 -11.00 18.48 3.60
N GLY A 22 -11.49 19.35 2.73
CA GLY A 22 -11.15 19.30 1.33
C GLY A 22 -9.62 19.37 1.26
N MET A 23 -9.02 18.27 0.81
CA MET A 23 -7.59 18.13 0.61
C MET A 23 -7.13 19.28 -0.28
N LYS A 24 -6.56 20.35 0.30
CA LYS A 24 -5.91 21.42 -0.47
C LYS A 24 -4.69 20.77 -1.12
N ILE A 25 -4.88 20.22 -2.31
CA ILE A 25 -3.79 19.71 -3.14
C ILE A 25 -2.85 20.90 -3.36
N SER A 26 -1.63 20.84 -2.80
CA SER A 26 -0.64 21.88 -2.98
C SER A 26 -0.33 22.08 -4.47
N LYS A 27 -0.22 23.35 -4.92
CA LYS A 27 0.20 23.66 -6.30
C LYS A 27 1.52 22.97 -6.66
N GLU A 28 2.40 22.83 -5.70
CA GLU A 28 3.69 22.17 -5.85
C GLU A 28 3.56 20.67 -6.10
N TYR A 29 2.62 20.00 -5.43
CA TYR A 29 2.29 18.59 -5.68
C TYR A 29 1.74 18.39 -7.10
N ILE A 30 0.85 19.29 -7.56
CA ILE A 30 0.29 19.23 -8.92
C ILE A 30 1.39 19.40 -9.96
N LEU A 31 2.27 20.39 -9.80
CA LEU A 31 3.37 20.67 -10.75
C LEU A 31 4.37 19.50 -10.81
N LYS A 32 4.74 18.94 -9.67
CA LYS A 32 5.67 17.80 -9.60
C LYS A 32 5.11 16.54 -10.28
N ASN A 33 3.81 16.31 -10.15
CA ASN A 33 3.18 15.11 -10.71
C ASN A 33 2.55 15.32 -12.11
N SER A 34 2.40 16.56 -12.58
CA SER A 34 1.74 16.87 -13.85
C SER A 34 2.39 16.19 -15.06
N ARG A 35 3.72 16.15 -15.13
CA ARG A 35 4.46 15.45 -16.19
C ARG A 35 4.19 13.95 -16.18
N ARG A 36 4.17 13.33 -14.98
CA ARG A 36 3.88 11.90 -14.83
C ARG A 36 2.46 11.56 -15.28
N TRP A 37 1.48 12.39 -14.90
CA TRP A 37 0.09 12.22 -15.31
C TRP A 37 -0.11 12.44 -16.81
N ALA A 38 0.60 13.42 -17.37
CA ALA A 38 0.55 13.68 -18.83
C ALA A 38 1.10 12.48 -19.63
N VAL A 39 2.27 11.95 -19.25
CA VAL A 39 2.86 10.76 -19.89
C VAL A 39 1.94 9.55 -19.77
N TYR A 40 1.35 9.35 -18.59
CA TYR A 40 0.39 8.28 -18.37
C TYR A 40 -0.86 8.43 -19.24
N GLY A 41 -1.45 9.64 -19.30
CA GLY A 41 -2.61 9.93 -20.13
C GLY A 41 -2.35 9.75 -21.62
N VAL A 42 -1.20 10.23 -22.12
CA VAL A 42 -0.78 10.05 -23.52
C VAL A 42 -0.63 8.55 -23.84
N ARG A 43 -0.01 7.78 -22.95
CA ARG A 43 0.16 6.33 -23.16
C ARG A 43 -1.18 5.59 -23.23
N LEU A 44 -2.12 5.91 -22.31
CA LEU A 44 -3.47 5.34 -22.34
C LEU A 44 -4.22 5.71 -23.60
N GLY A 45 -4.17 6.99 -23.97
CA GLY A 45 -4.82 7.49 -25.17
C GLY A 45 -4.30 6.83 -26.45
N LEU A 46 -2.97 6.73 -26.60
CA LEU A 46 -2.36 6.07 -27.76
C LEU A 46 -2.71 4.57 -27.82
N ALA A 47 -2.60 3.85 -26.72
CA ALA A 47 -2.93 2.42 -26.67
C ALA A 47 -4.40 2.16 -27.04
N SER A 48 -5.31 2.94 -26.46
CA SER A 48 -6.74 2.86 -26.72
C SER A 48 -7.08 3.19 -28.18
N SER A 49 -6.52 4.28 -28.72
CA SER A 49 -6.76 4.68 -30.10
C SER A 49 -6.24 3.65 -31.10
N LEU A 50 -5.06 3.06 -30.84
CA LEU A 50 -4.52 1.99 -31.68
C LEU A 50 -5.36 0.71 -31.60
N ALA A 51 -5.89 0.38 -30.42
CA ALA A 51 -6.80 -0.75 -30.27
C ALA A 51 -8.08 -0.57 -31.09
N ILE A 52 -8.71 0.61 -31.02
CA ILE A 52 -9.88 0.95 -31.83
C ILE A 52 -9.55 0.91 -33.32
N TYR A 53 -8.45 1.55 -33.75
CA TYR A 53 -8.04 1.60 -35.15
C TYR A 53 -7.78 0.20 -35.72
N THR A 54 -7.14 -0.68 -34.93
CA THR A 54 -6.92 -2.07 -35.35
C THR A 54 -8.22 -2.83 -35.48
N ALA A 55 -9.15 -2.68 -34.53
CA ALA A 55 -10.48 -3.28 -34.58
C ALA A 55 -11.25 -2.80 -35.83
N HIS A 56 -11.13 -1.51 -36.17
CA HIS A 56 -11.71 -0.91 -37.36
C HIS A 56 -11.17 -1.55 -38.67
N ILE A 57 -9.83 -1.66 -38.79
CA ILE A 57 -9.20 -2.27 -39.99
C ILE A 57 -9.64 -3.71 -40.19
N ILE A 58 -9.76 -4.47 -39.10
CA ILE A 58 -10.21 -5.88 -39.11
C ILE A 58 -11.71 -5.97 -39.49
N GLY A 59 -12.45 -4.86 -39.40
CA GLY A 59 -13.89 -4.80 -39.71
C GLY A 59 -14.77 -5.34 -38.59
N LEU A 60 -14.34 -5.22 -37.33
CA LEU A 60 -15.11 -5.65 -36.17
C LEU A 60 -16.27 -4.70 -35.89
N GLN A 61 -17.46 -5.24 -35.59
CA GLN A 61 -18.57 -4.45 -35.08
C GLN A 61 -18.28 -4.00 -33.64
N PHE A 62 -18.78 -2.82 -33.24
CA PHE A 62 -18.52 -2.25 -31.90
C PHE A 62 -17.04 -1.99 -31.57
N GLU A 63 -16.25 -1.63 -32.56
CA GLU A 63 -14.80 -1.41 -32.51
C GLU A 63 -14.32 -0.52 -31.36
N THR A 64 -15.13 0.50 -30.97
CA THR A 64 -14.85 1.41 -29.85
C THR A 64 -14.62 0.69 -28.52
N GLN A 65 -15.22 -0.47 -28.36
CA GLN A 65 -15.08 -1.30 -27.16
C GLN A 65 -13.66 -1.85 -26.96
N ALA A 66 -12.93 -2.11 -28.04
CA ALA A 66 -11.52 -2.52 -27.93
C ALA A 66 -10.69 -1.46 -27.17
N GLY A 67 -10.97 -0.17 -27.42
CA GLY A 67 -10.31 0.92 -26.69
C GLY A 67 -10.69 0.98 -25.22
N VAL A 68 -11.97 0.80 -24.89
CA VAL A 68 -12.45 0.77 -23.49
C VAL A 68 -11.81 -0.38 -22.72
N ILE A 69 -11.80 -1.59 -23.30
CA ILE A 69 -11.15 -2.76 -22.71
C ILE A 69 -9.65 -2.54 -22.52
N CYS A 70 -8.98 -1.90 -23.49
CA CYS A 70 -7.58 -1.53 -23.38
C CYS A 70 -7.32 -0.61 -22.17
N ILE A 71 -8.09 0.47 -22.01
CA ILE A 71 -7.96 1.41 -20.88
C ILE A 71 -8.11 0.68 -19.56
N PHE A 72 -9.21 -0.06 -19.35
CA PHE A 72 -9.46 -0.79 -18.10
C PHE A 72 -8.42 -1.87 -17.81
N SER A 73 -7.77 -2.42 -18.83
CA SER A 73 -6.67 -3.38 -18.65
C SER A 73 -5.36 -2.71 -18.28
N MET A 74 -5.12 -1.47 -18.71
CA MET A 74 -3.90 -0.70 -18.42
C MET A 74 -3.93 0.03 -17.06
N LEU A 75 -5.07 0.09 -16.36
CA LEU A 75 -5.17 0.69 -15.02
C LEU A 75 -4.50 -0.17 -13.92
N THR A 76 -4.08 -1.37 -14.25
CA THR A 76 -3.46 -2.33 -13.33
C THR A 76 -1.94 -2.44 -13.56
N THR A 77 -1.26 -3.18 -12.68
CA THR A 77 0.16 -3.50 -12.85
C THR A 77 0.37 -4.50 -14.01
N SER A 78 1.61 -4.67 -14.46
CA SER A 78 1.92 -5.60 -15.56
C SER A 78 1.58 -7.05 -15.22
N LYS A 79 1.86 -7.50 -13.98
CA LYS A 79 1.46 -8.84 -13.49
C LYS A 79 -0.06 -8.99 -13.45
N ASP A 80 -0.74 -7.98 -12.91
CA ASP A 80 -2.20 -7.99 -12.83
C ASP A 80 -2.84 -7.96 -14.22
N THR A 81 -2.25 -7.24 -15.19
CA THR A 81 -2.75 -7.19 -16.55
C THR A 81 -2.75 -8.57 -17.20
N ILE A 82 -1.68 -9.37 -17.01
CA ILE A 82 -1.62 -10.76 -17.52
C ILE A 82 -2.68 -11.62 -16.85
N ARG A 83 -2.75 -11.58 -15.50
CA ARG A 83 -3.74 -12.34 -14.74
C ARG A 83 -5.17 -11.96 -15.12
N LEU A 84 -5.42 -10.66 -15.24
CA LEU A 84 -6.72 -10.10 -15.63
C LEU A 84 -7.08 -10.50 -17.07
N SER A 85 -6.14 -10.50 -18.00
CA SER A 85 -6.35 -10.89 -19.39
C SER A 85 -6.74 -12.38 -19.47
N ALA A 86 -6.05 -13.26 -18.73
CA ALA A 86 -6.38 -14.67 -18.67
C ALA A 86 -7.78 -14.90 -18.06
N SER A 87 -8.09 -14.26 -16.94
CA SER A 87 -9.41 -14.38 -16.31
C SER A 87 -10.53 -13.83 -17.19
N ARG A 88 -10.32 -12.76 -17.94
CA ARG A 88 -11.28 -12.22 -18.91
C ARG A 88 -11.57 -13.18 -20.05
N LEU A 89 -10.53 -13.81 -20.62
CA LEU A 89 -10.72 -14.80 -21.69
C LEU A 89 -11.51 -16.02 -21.21
N ILE A 90 -11.16 -16.56 -20.05
CA ILE A 90 -11.86 -17.73 -19.49
C ILE A 90 -13.30 -17.36 -19.14
N SER A 91 -13.51 -16.24 -18.46
CA SER A 91 -14.84 -15.73 -18.12
C SER A 91 -15.68 -15.45 -19.38
N PHE A 92 -15.06 -14.88 -20.43
CA PHE A 92 -15.74 -14.66 -21.71
C PHE A 92 -16.22 -15.97 -22.35
N ILE A 93 -15.43 -17.04 -22.35
CA ILE A 93 -15.84 -18.33 -22.91
C ILE A 93 -17.07 -18.87 -22.16
N ILE A 94 -17.07 -18.80 -20.83
CA ILE A 94 -18.21 -19.26 -20.00
C ILE A 94 -19.46 -18.44 -20.32
N THR A 95 -19.33 -17.12 -20.38
CA THR A 95 -20.46 -16.22 -20.65
C THR A 95 -20.93 -16.30 -22.10
N ALA A 96 -20.03 -16.53 -23.07
CA ALA A 96 -20.38 -16.75 -24.48
C ALA A 96 -21.22 -18.00 -24.67
N ILE A 97 -20.91 -19.10 -23.98
CA ILE A 97 -21.72 -20.34 -24.00
C ILE A 97 -23.11 -20.04 -23.45
N SER A 98 -23.22 -19.34 -22.31
CA SER A 98 -24.51 -18.97 -21.74
C SER A 98 -25.30 -18.04 -22.66
N ALA A 99 -24.65 -17.07 -23.29
CA ALA A 99 -25.25 -16.15 -24.24
C ALA A 99 -25.84 -16.91 -25.46
N PHE A 100 -25.08 -17.85 -26.01
CA PHE A 100 -25.53 -18.64 -27.16
C PHE A 100 -26.88 -19.31 -26.93
N PHE A 101 -27.08 -19.93 -25.75
CA PHE A 101 -28.35 -20.57 -25.44
C PHE A 101 -29.44 -19.57 -25.04
N LEU A 102 -29.12 -18.53 -24.31
CA LEU A 102 -30.12 -17.59 -23.79
C LEU A 102 -30.70 -16.71 -24.89
N PHE A 103 -29.84 -16.03 -25.67
CA PHE A 103 -30.30 -15.08 -26.69
C PHE A 103 -30.95 -15.77 -27.93
N GLN A 104 -30.76 -17.06 -28.10
CA GLN A 104 -31.39 -17.83 -29.18
C GLN A 104 -32.77 -18.31 -28.83
N TYR A 105 -33.08 -18.65 -27.57
CA TYR A 105 -34.30 -19.33 -27.16
C TYR A 105 -35.19 -18.52 -26.21
N VAL A 106 -34.71 -17.45 -25.64
CA VAL A 106 -35.40 -16.67 -24.62
C VAL A 106 -35.58 -15.22 -25.10
N ASN A 107 -36.68 -14.57 -24.66
CA ASN A 107 -36.91 -13.15 -24.97
C ASN A 107 -35.68 -12.30 -24.56
N GLU A 108 -35.27 -11.37 -25.41
CA GLU A 108 -34.04 -10.59 -25.33
C GLU A 108 -33.80 -9.96 -23.95
N PHE A 109 -34.80 -9.32 -23.35
CA PHE A 109 -34.68 -8.66 -22.06
C PHE A 109 -34.54 -9.68 -20.90
N ILE A 110 -35.25 -10.80 -20.96
CA ILE A 110 -35.15 -11.87 -19.96
C ILE A 110 -33.80 -12.58 -20.10
N ALA A 111 -33.40 -12.88 -21.34
CA ALA A 111 -32.10 -13.45 -21.68
C ALA A 111 -30.97 -12.61 -21.12
N TYR A 112 -31.02 -11.29 -21.31
CA TYR A 112 -30.04 -10.36 -20.77
C TYR A 112 -29.98 -10.38 -19.25
N GLY A 113 -31.12 -10.36 -18.56
CA GLY A 113 -31.17 -10.44 -17.09
C GLY A 113 -30.53 -11.73 -16.55
N ILE A 114 -30.84 -12.88 -17.14
CA ILE A 114 -30.24 -14.16 -16.75
C ILE A 114 -28.76 -14.22 -17.09
N PHE A 115 -28.36 -13.69 -18.25
CA PHE A 115 -26.96 -13.57 -18.67
C PHE A 115 -26.14 -12.76 -17.67
N ILE A 116 -26.61 -11.58 -17.26
CA ILE A 116 -25.94 -10.75 -16.27
C ILE A 116 -25.83 -11.48 -14.93
N PHE A 117 -26.90 -12.14 -14.47
CA PHE A 117 -26.87 -12.93 -13.25
C PHE A 117 -25.79 -14.01 -13.28
N ILE A 118 -25.74 -14.81 -14.35
CA ILE A 118 -24.74 -15.87 -14.54
C ILE A 118 -23.33 -15.25 -14.56
N THR A 119 -23.13 -14.16 -15.31
CA THR A 119 -21.85 -13.49 -15.46
C THR A 119 -21.33 -12.97 -14.11
N ILE A 120 -22.17 -12.31 -13.32
CA ILE A 120 -21.81 -11.80 -11.99
C ILE A 120 -21.50 -12.97 -11.05
N TYR A 121 -22.41 -13.95 -10.98
CA TYR A 121 -22.26 -15.10 -10.08
C TYR A 121 -20.95 -15.85 -10.30
N PHE A 122 -20.62 -16.17 -11.56
CA PHE A 122 -19.36 -16.83 -11.90
C PHE A 122 -18.14 -15.96 -11.63
N SER A 123 -18.20 -14.68 -11.96
CA SER A 123 -17.08 -13.76 -11.75
C SER A 123 -16.78 -13.59 -10.27
N GLU A 124 -17.78 -13.47 -9.41
CA GLU A 124 -17.61 -13.37 -7.96
C GLU A 124 -17.12 -14.69 -7.35
N MET A 125 -17.71 -15.83 -7.76
CA MET A 125 -17.31 -17.15 -7.27
C MET A 125 -15.83 -17.45 -7.57
N MET A 126 -15.31 -16.99 -8.72
CA MET A 126 -13.91 -17.18 -9.13
C MET A 126 -12.98 -16.07 -8.67
N GLY A 127 -13.47 -15.03 -8.01
CA GLY A 127 -12.68 -13.85 -7.64
C GLY A 127 -12.21 -13.02 -8.85
N TRP A 128 -12.97 -13.05 -9.96
CA TRP A 128 -12.65 -12.36 -11.21
C TRP A 128 -13.49 -11.09 -11.43
N GLY A 129 -13.84 -10.39 -10.36
CA GLY A 129 -14.66 -9.17 -10.42
C GLY A 129 -14.16 -8.12 -11.42
N ALA A 130 -12.84 -8.01 -11.57
CA ALA A 130 -12.24 -7.09 -12.56
C ALA A 130 -12.45 -7.53 -14.03
N ALA A 131 -12.80 -8.79 -14.31
CA ALA A 131 -13.13 -9.28 -15.65
C ALA A 131 -14.59 -8.97 -16.03
N LEU A 132 -15.45 -8.70 -15.04
CA LEU A 132 -16.88 -8.50 -15.19
C LEU A 132 -17.24 -7.41 -16.20
N SER A 133 -16.53 -6.28 -16.17
CA SER A 133 -16.85 -5.11 -17.00
C SER A 133 -16.87 -5.41 -18.51
N ALA A 134 -15.92 -6.21 -19.01
CA ALA A 134 -15.86 -6.55 -20.42
C ALA A 134 -17.03 -7.45 -20.85
N ASN A 135 -17.39 -8.43 -20.00
CA ASN A 135 -18.47 -9.38 -20.29
C ASN A 135 -19.86 -8.73 -20.20
N VAL A 136 -20.06 -7.80 -19.26
CA VAL A 136 -21.32 -7.04 -19.15
C VAL A 136 -21.53 -6.21 -20.41
N VAL A 137 -20.48 -5.59 -20.92
CA VAL A 137 -20.57 -4.81 -22.15
C VAL A 137 -20.83 -5.71 -23.37
N ALA A 138 -20.18 -6.86 -23.49
CA ALA A 138 -20.51 -7.84 -24.53
C ALA A 138 -22.01 -8.24 -24.50
N GLY A 139 -22.57 -8.39 -23.30
CA GLY A 139 -24.01 -8.63 -23.13
C GLY A 139 -24.89 -7.52 -23.69
N THR A 140 -24.49 -6.24 -23.60
CA THR A 140 -25.23 -5.12 -24.21
C THR A 140 -25.16 -5.14 -25.74
N HIS A 141 -24.05 -5.62 -26.30
CA HIS A 141 -23.92 -5.80 -27.75
C HIS A 141 -24.84 -6.94 -28.24
N PHE A 142 -24.88 -8.05 -27.50
CA PHE A 142 -25.80 -9.15 -27.82
C PHE A 142 -27.28 -8.72 -27.82
N LEU A 143 -27.65 -7.79 -26.94
CA LEU A 143 -28.98 -7.20 -26.91
C LEU A 143 -29.24 -6.23 -28.08
N SER A 144 -28.18 -5.60 -28.63
CA SER A 144 -28.32 -4.58 -29.67
C SER A 144 -28.33 -5.13 -31.09
N VAL A 145 -28.05 -6.42 -31.26
CA VAL A 145 -28.00 -7.07 -32.57
C VAL A 145 -29.39 -7.61 -32.94
N SER A 146 -29.86 -7.31 -34.15
CA SER A 146 -31.17 -7.73 -34.63
C SER A 146 -31.31 -9.25 -34.80
N GLU A 147 -30.21 -9.95 -35.11
CA GLU A 147 -30.12 -11.39 -35.21
C GLU A 147 -28.90 -11.92 -34.46
N PHE A 148 -29.11 -12.71 -33.43
CA PHE A 148 -28.05 -13.31 -32.66
C PHE A 148 -27.49 -14.54 -33.40
N THR A 149 -26.26 -14.42 -33.88
CA THR A 149 -25.53 -15.47 -34.58
C THR A 149 -24.19 -15.81 -33.90
N PRO A 150 -23.63 -17.02 -34.11
CA PRO A 150 -22.28 -17.34 -33.63
C PRO A 150 -21.20 -16.34 -34.08
N ALA A 151 -21.41 -15.68 -35.22
CA ALA A 151 -20.47 -14.65 -35.71
C ALA A 151 -20.37 -13.44 -34.78
N VAL A 152 -21.43 -13.08 -34.06
CA VAL A 152 -21.45 -12.00 -33.08
C VAL A 152 -20.56 -12.37 -31.89
N ILE A 153 -20.59 -13.62 -31.42
CA ILE A 153 -19.72 -14.09 -30.33
C ILE A 153 -18.24 -14.04 -30.76
N VAL A 154 -17.95 -14.45 -32.00
CA VAL A 154 -16.58 -14.40 -32.56
C VAL A 154 -16.10 -12.96 -32.68
N ASN A 155 -16.97 -12.04 -33.11
CA ASN A 155 -16.67 -10.61 -33.17
C ASN A 155 -16.29 -10.06 -31.78
N GLU A 156 -17.08 -10.33 -30.75
CA GLU A 156 -16.79 -9.90 -29.38
C GLU A 156 -15.49 -10.49 -28.85
N PHE A 157 -15.22 -11.76 -29.16
CA PHE A 157 -13.94 -12.38 -28.81
C PHE A 157 -12.74 -11.61 -29.37
N PHE A 158 -12.78 -11.23 -30.64
CA PHE A 158 -11.71 -10.47 -31.27
C PHE A 158 -11.61 -9.03 -30.75
N ILE A 159 -12.72 -8.39 -30.36
CA ILE A 159 -12.70 -7.09 -29.67
C ILE A 159 -11.96 -7.19 -28.34
N VAL A 160 -12.31 -8.18 -27.51
CA VAL A 160 -11.67 -8.42 -26.21
C VAL A 160 -10.18 -8.73 -26.40
N LEU A 161 -9.85 -9.58 -27.39
CA LEU A 161 -8.45 -9.94 -27.67
C LEU A 161 -7.63 -8.73 -28.14
N THR A 162 -8.18 -7.88 -29.02
CA THR A 162 -7.53 -6.69 -29.52
C THR A 162 -7.27 -5.68 -28.39
N GLY A 163 -8.30 -5.39 -27.60
CA GLY A 163 -8.16 -4.46 -26.45
C GLY A 163 -7.13 -4.92 -25.43
N MET A 164 -7.18 -6.20 -25.04
CA MET A 164 -6.18 -6.79 -24.12
C MET A 164 -4.79 -6.87 -24.73
N GLY A 165 -4.66 -7.20 -26.01
CA GLY A 165 -3.38 -7.26 -26.72
C GLY A 165 -2.62 -5.95 -26.66
N PHE A 166 -3.28 -4.83 -26.97
CA PHE A 166 -2.69 -3.51 -26.85
C PHE A 166 -2.38 -3.13 -25.38
N ALA A 167 -3.25 -3.48 -24.45
CA ALA A 167 -2.98 -3.25 -23.03
C ALA A 167 -1.73 -3.98 -22.55
N LEU A 168 -1.55 -5.26 -22.92
CA LEU A 168 -0.35 -6.03 -22.61
C LEU A 168 0.90 -5.41 -23.23
N ILE A 169 0.89 -5.09 -24.51
CA ILE A 169 2.02 -4.47 -25.21
C ILE A 169 2.43 -3.16 -24.50
N PHE A 170 1.49 -2.24 -24.30
CA PHE A 170 1.80 -0.96 -23.69
C PHE A 170 2.15 -1.02 -22.20
N ASN A 171 1.66 -2.04 -21.47
CA ASN A 171 2.02 -2.23 -20.07
C ASN A 171 3.42 -2.87 -19.89
N LEU A 172 3.88 -3.67 -20.83
CA LEU A 172 5.24 -4.20 -20.84
C LEU A 172 6.31 -3.10 -21.03
N PHE A 173 5.97 -2.01 -21.73
CA PHE A 173 6.86 -0.85 -21.91
C PHE A 173 6.72 0.20 -20.79
N ARG A 174 6.27 -0.19 -19.61
CA ARG A 174 6.22 0.71 -18.45
C ARG A 174 7.62 0.98 -17.93
N ASP A 175 7.93 2.28 -17.72
CA ASP A 175 9.23 2.68 -17.18
C ASP A 175 9.35 2.29 -15.71
N THR A 176 9.97 1.13 -15.48
CA THR A 176 10.28 0.62 -14.13
C THR A 176 11.64 1.10 -13.64
N TYR A 177 12.49 1.64 -14.50
CA TYR A 177 13.82 2.12 -14.12
C TYR A 177 13.73 3.39 -13.25
N SER A 178 12.92 4.34 -13.67
CA SER A 178 12.67 5.56 -12.89
C SER A 178 12.04 5.28 -11.52
N MET A 179 11.21 4.23 -11.41
CA MET A 179 10.65 3.82 -10.12
C MET A 179 11.71 3.21 -9.20
N LYS A 180 12.64 2.43 -9.74
CA LYS A 180 13.75 1.86 -8.98
C LYS A 180 14.63 2.97 -8.39
N ASP A 181 15.06 3.90 -9.21
CA ASP A 181 15.89 5.03 -8.80
C ASP A 181 15.22 5.88 -7.71
N GLN A 182 13.90 6.06 -7.82
CA GLN A 182 13.12 6.70 -6.78
C GLN A 182 13.13 5.90 -5.47
N LEU A 183 12.94 4.58 -5.51
CA LEU A 183 12.94 3.72 -4.32
C LEU A 183 14.32 3.67 -3.65
N ASP A 184 15.40 3.61 -4.44
CA ASP A 184 16.77 3.67 -3.93
C ASP A 184 17.04 5.00 -3.20
N THR A 185 16.53 6.11 -3.73
CA THR A 185 16.62 7.43 -3.08
C THR A 185 15.80 7.47 -1.78
N GLU A 186 14.60 6.88 -1.78
CA GLU A 186 13.75 6.83 -0.59
C GLU A 186 14.37 6.00 0.54
N ILE A 187 15.10 4.94 0.25
CA ILE A 187 15.87 4.17 1.25
C ILE A 187 16.80 5.10 2.03
N LEU A 188 17.60 5.91 1.32
CA LEU A 188 18.54 6.83 1.95
C LEU A 188 17.83 7.90 2.81
N VAL A 189 16.71 8.42 2.32
CA VAL A 189 15.92 9.42 3.08
C VAL A 189 15.31 8.80 4.34
N ILE A 190 14.76 7.58 4.26
CA ILE A 190 14.20 6.86 5.42
C ILE A 190 15.29 6.56 6.44
N GLN A 191 16.47 6.12 6.02
CA GLN A 191 17.61 5.87 6.91
C GLN A 191 18.02 7.15 7.66
N SER A 192 18.16 8.27 6.95
CA SER A 192 18.50 9.57 7.54
C SER A 192 17.42 10.04 8.53
N LYS A 193 16.14 9.91 8.18
CA LYS A 193 15.04 10.27 9.09
C LYS A 193 15.01 9.42 10.35
N MET A 194 15.19 8.10 10.23
CA MET A 194 15.25 7.20 11.39
C MET A 194 16.43 7.55 12.31
N GLN A 195 17.59 7.87 11.74
CA GLN A 195 18.75 8.34 12.50
C GLN A 195 18.42 9.62 13.26
N THR A 196 17.83 10.62 12.60
CA THR A 196 17.41 11.88 13.24
C THR A 196 16.40 11.65 14.33
N THR A 197 15.40 10.75 14.13
CA THR A 197 14.41 10.43 15.14
C THR A 197 15.04 9.77 16.38
N LEU A 198 15.94 8.81 16.20
CA LEU A 198 16.67 8.18 17.31
C LEU A 198 17.51 9.21 18.08
N THR A 199 18.23 10.06 17.38
CA THR A 199 19.01 11.15 18.02
C THR A 199 18.09 12.11 18.78
N GLY A 200 16.96 12.50 18.20
CA GLY A 200 15.96 13.34 18.88
C GLY A 200 15.37 12.68 20.14
N ILE A 201 15.16 11.36 20.12
CA ILE A 201 14.71 10.60 21.30
C ILE A 201 15.80 10.64 22.40
N ALA A 202 17.08 10.48 22.04
CA ALA A 202 18.18 10.59 22.97
C ALA A 202 18.25 11.99 23.61
N ASP A 203 18.17 13.04 22.80
CA ASP A 203 18.13 14.44 23.25
C ASP A 203 16.95 14.71 24.18
N TYR A 204 15.79 14.11 23.90
CA TYR A 204 14.61 14.24 24.75
C TYR A 204 14.83 13.60 26.14
N ILE A 205 15.45 12.42 26.19
CA ILE A 205 15.73 11.75 27.47
C ILE A 205 16.76 12.58 28.27
N GLU A 206 17.80 13.09 27.62
CA GLU A 206 18.91 13.79 28.29
C GLU A 206 18.54 15.21 28.74
N LEU A 207 17.87 15.96 27.86
CA LEU A 207 17.66 17.41 28.04
C LEU A 207 16.21 17.77 28.38
N GLY A 208 15.27 16.85 28.26
CA GLY A 208 13.84 17.13 28.47
C GLY A 208 13.23 18.09 27.44
N ILE A 209 13.89 18.31 26.30
CA ILE A 209 13.54 19.36 25.33
C ILE A 209 12.51 18.82 24.31
N GLU A 210 11.44 19.60 24.14
CA GLU A 210 10.44 19.58 23.04
C GLU A 210 9.71 18.25 22.73
N LYS A 211 8.75 17.91 23.57
CA LYS A 211 7.82 16.77 23.36
C LYS A 211 7.08 16.76 22.01
N GLY A 212 6.79 17.93 21.43
CA GLY A 212 6.00 18.05 20.20
C GLY A 212 6.76 17.67 18.93
N ARG A 213 8.03 18.01 18.84
CA ARG A 213 8.87 17.87 17.65
C ARG A 213 9.12 16.40 17.25
N ILE A 214 9.43 15.55 18.24
CA ILE A 214 9.70 14.12 17.97
C ILE A 214 8.44 13.42 17.45
N TRP A 215 7.28 13.77 18.00
CA TRP A 215 6.01 13.22 17.52
C TRP A 215 5.73 13.59 16.07
N GLU A 216 5.98 14.84 15.68
CA GLU A 216 5.83 15.30 14.30
C GLU A 216 6.83 14.60 13.36
N GLU A 217 8.06 14.36 13.82
CA GLU A 217 9.08 13.63 13.05
C GLU A 217 8.69 12.17 12.84
N ILE A 218 8.22 11.47 13.87
CA ILE A 218 7.74 10.08 13.78
C ILE A 218 6.53 9.99 12.84
N HIS A 219 5.56 10.88 12.98
CA HIS A 219 4.38 10.90 12.11
C HIS A 219 4.75 11.20 10.64
N SER A 220 5.66 12.13 10.40
CA SER A 220 6.20 12.42 9.06
C SER A 220 6.95 11.22 8.46
N LEU A 221 7.64 10.45 9.30
CA LEU A 221 8.32 9.22 8.89
C LEU A 221 7.32 8.12 8.53
N GLU A 222 6.27 7.94 9.34
CA GLU A 222 5.19 6.98 9.10
C GLU A 222 4.45 7.27 7.78
N GLU A 223 4.01 8.50 7.55
CA GLU A 223 3.36 8.90 6.28
C GLU A 223 4.26 8.63 5.06
N ARG A 224 5.56 8.90 5.21
CA ARG A 224 6.51 8.66 4.14
C ARG A 224 6.71 7.16 3.88
N LEU A 225 6.80 6.34 4.93
CA LEU A 225 6.90 4.88 4.82
C LEU A 225 5.67 4.28 4.14
N GLU A 226 4.46 4.72 4.49
CA GLU A 226 3.25 4.31 3.79
C GLU A 226 3.27 4.68 2.30
N HIS A 227 3.81 5.85 1.96
CA HIS A 227 4.00 6.24 0.56
C HIS A 227 4.98 5.33 -0.16
N CYS A 228 6.11 5.00 0.47
CA CYS A 228 7.12 4.08 -0.07
C CYS A 228 6.57 2.67 -0.26
N ILE A 229 5.78 2.16 0.68
CA ILE A 229 5.12 0.85 0.59
C ILE A 229 4.17 0.82 -0.62
N ARG A 230 3.36 1.86 -0.83
CA ARG A 230 2.50 1.95 -2.02
C ARG A 230 3.29 1.92 -3.34
N ILE A 231 4.39 2.67 -3.42
CA ILE A 231 5.25 2.69 -4.63
C ILE A 231 5.95 1.34 -4.82
N SER A 232 6.45 0.73 -3.75
CA SER A 232 7.13 -0.58 -3.83
C SER A 232 6.16 -1.69 -4.24
N THR A 233 4.91 -1.67 -3.78
CA THR A 233 3.85 -2.59 -4.24
C THR A 233 3.57 -2.42 -5.73
N GLU A 234 3.49 -1.18 -6.22
CA GLU A 234 3.33 -0.90 -7.65
C GLU A 234 4.54 -1.39 -8.45
N PHE A 235 5.76 -1.18 -7.94
CA PHE A 235 7.00 -1.65 -8.55
C PHE A 235 7.05 -3.19 -8.62
N GLN A 236 6.72 -3.88 -7.53
CA GLN A 236 6.62 -5.34 -7.43
C GLN A 236 5.63 -5.91 -8.46
N GLY A 237 4.48 -5.28 -8.62
CA GLY A 237 3.48 -5.68 -9.60
C GLY A 237 3.90 -5.46 -11.06
N ASN A 238 4.87 -4.57 -11.33
CA ASN A 238 5.36 -4.26 -12.66
C ASN A 238 6.66 -5.01 -13.05
N ARG A 239 7.22 -5.82 -12.16
CA ARG A 239 8.43 -6.61 -12.42
C ARG A 239 8.22 -8.10 -12.18
N PHE A 240 8.81 -8.92 -13.03
CA PHE A 240 8.75 -10.39 -12.95
C PHE A 240 9.99 -11.01 -12.27
N THR A 241 10.89 -10.16 -11.77
CA THR A 241 12.12 -10.59 -11.07
C THR A 241 11.89 -10.64 -9.56
N ARG A 242 12.62 -11.55 -8.88
CA ARG A 242 12.58 -11.67 -7.40
C ARG A 242 13.05 -10.40 -6.66
N ASP A 243 13.93 -9.61 -7.28
CA ASP A 243 14.42 -8.35 -6.72
C ASP A 243 13.30 -7.33 -6.49
N SER A 244 12.10 -7.59 -7.04
CA SER A 244 10.94 -6.70 -6.86
C SER A 244 10.39 -6.69 -5.44
N ASP A 245 10.58 -7.78 -4.68
CA ASP A 245 10.00 -7.96 -3.35
C ASP A 245 10.83 -7.24 -2.28
N TYR A 246 12.13 -7.06 -2.55
CA TYR A 246 13.10 -6.43 -1.68
C TYR A 246 12.65 -5.06 -1.13
N TYR A 247 12.19 -4.15 -2.00
CA TYR A 247 11.77 -2.81 -1.58
C TYR A 247 10.54 -2.84 -0.68
N PHE A 248 9.58 -3.68 -1.02
CA PHE A 248 8.36 -3.84 -0.24
C PHE A 248 8.69 -4.35 1.18
N GLU A 249 9.43 -5.43 1.28
CA GLU A 249 9.84 -6.03 2.55
C GLU A 249 10.72 -5.08 3.38
N TYR A 250 11.61 -4.31 2.71
CA TYR A 250 12.44 -3.30 3.37
C TYR A 250 11.60 -2.18 4.01
N PHE A 251 10.65 -1.60 3.28
CA PHE A 251 9.83 -0.52 3.81
C PHE A 251 8.82 -1.02 4.85
N GLU A 252 8.33 -2.25 4.75
CA GLU A 252 7.51 -2.87 5.80
C GLU A 252 8.32 -3.03 7.09
N MET A 253 9.51 -3.59 7.03
CA MET A 253 10.42 -3.69 8.16
C MET A 253 10.66 -2.32 8.81
N ARG A 254 10.89 -1.27 8.02
CA ARG A 254 11.08 0.09 8.52
C ARG A 254 9.81 0.68 9.13
N ARG A 255 8.63 0.38 8.61
CA ARG A 255 7.35 0.76 9.20
C ARG A 255 7.17 0.13 10.60
N ASP A 256 7.46 -1.15 10.72
CA ASP A 256 7.35 -1.84 12.00
C ASP A 256 8.34 -1.26 13.02
N GLN A 257 9.57 -0.95 12.60
CA GLN A 257 10.52 -0.21 13.44
C GLN A 257 10.02 1.20 13.83
N CYS A 258 9.36 1.92 12.93
CA CYS A 258 8.77 3.23 13.22
C CYS A 258 7.66 3.13 14.28
N GLN A 259 6.87 2.06 14.27
CA GLN A 259 5.85 1.80 15.30
C GLN A 259 6.48 1.58 16.68
N ILE A 260 7.62 0.88 16.77
CA ILE A 260 8.38 0.75 18.02
C ILE A 260 8.84 2.12 18.52
N LEU A 261 9.38 2.98 17.64
CA LEU A 261 9.78 4.34 18.04
C LEU A 261 8.60 5.18 18.56
N ALA A 262 7.41 5.01 17.97
CA ALA A 262 6.20 5.67 18.46
C ALA A 262 5.74 5.15 19.83
N ASN A 263 5.90 3.86 20.11
CA ASN A 263 5.62 3.28 21.41
C ASN A 263 6.60 3.82 22.46
N LEU A 264 7.88 3.72 22.17
CA LEU A 264 8.98 4.20 23.02
C LEU A 264 8.78 5.68 23.39
N GLN A 265 8.42 6.54 22.44
CA GLN A 265 8.15 7.94 22.73
C GLN A 265 6.95 8.11 23.68
N ARG A 266 5.87 7.34 23.54
CA ARG A 266 4.72 7.39 24.46
C ARG A 266 5.08 6.98 25.88
N GLU A 267 5.95 5.99 26.05
CA GLU A 267 6.44 5.55 27.34
C GLU A 267 7.33 6.62 27.99
N LEU A 268 8.25 7.20 27.23
CA LEU A 268 9.12 8.28 27.71
C LEU A 268 8.35 9.50 28.22
N GLN A 269 7.16 9.80 27.64
CA GLN A 269 6.31 10.88 28.14
C GLN A 269 5.77 10.68 29.56
N GLN A 270 5.81 9.45 30.09
CA GLN A 270 5.35 9.11 31.42
C GLN A 270 6.47 9.33 32.49
N ILE A 271 7.72 9.46 32.07
CA ILE A 271 8.85 9.74 32.98
C ILE A 271 8.70 11.14 33.54
N ARG A 272 8.63 11.21 34.88
CA ARG A 272 8.50 12.49 35.60
C ARG A 272 9.86 13.04 36.02
N MET A 273 10.77 12.19 36.41
CA MET A 273 12.14 12.53 36.80
C MET A 273 13.10 11.57 36.11
N VAL A 274 14.09 12.11 35.42
CA VAL A 274 15.08 11.32 34.68
C VAL A 274 16.03 10.63 35.65
N PRO A 275 16.00 9.30 35.79
CA PRO A 275 16.93 8.58 36.68
C PRO A 275 18.37 8.64 36.12
N ALA A 276 19.35 8.44 37.00
CA ALA A 276 20.77 8.39 36.59
C ALA A 276 21.06 7.30 35.54
N GLN A 277 20.29 6.21 35.54
CA GLN A 277 20.39 5.10 34.59
C GLN A 277 19.99 5.51 33.15
N ALA A 278 19.25 6.60 32.98
CA ALA A 278 18.86 7.10 31.67
C ALA A 278 20.06 7.46 30.78
N ALA A 279 21.17 7.91 31.37
CA ALA A 279 22.39 8.25 30.64
C ALA A 279 22.93 7.05 29.81
N ILE A 280 22.85 5.82 30.35
CA ILE A 280 23.31 4.61 29.65
C ILE A 280 22.40 4.33 28.44
N ILE A 281 21.10 4.58 28.57
CA ILE A 281 20.13 4.38 27.49
C ILE A 281 20.34 5.41 26.41
N VAL A 282 20.59 6.67 26.75
CA VAL A 282 20.94 7.75 25.81
C VAL A 282 22.17 7.38 25.00
N GLU A 283 23.25 6.97 25.67
CA GLU A 283 24.49 6.54 25.01
C GLU A 283 24.21 5.38 24.03
N TYR A 284 23.38 4.43 24.45
CA TYR A 284 23.03 3.29 23.60
C TYR A 284 22.17 3.69 22.40
N ILE A 285 21.19 4.56 22.56
CA ILE A 285 20.38 5.06 21.44
C ILE A 285 21.25 5.84 20.43
N LEU A 286 22.16 6.66 20.90
CA LEU A 286 23.13 7.36 20.06
C LEU A 286 24.03 6.38 19.31
N TYR A 287 24.53 5.35 19.99
CA TYR A 287 25.28 4.27 19.35
C TYR A 287 24.44 3.57 18.27
N MET A 288 23.19 3.20 18.56
CA MET A 288 22.29 2.57 17.59
C MET A 288 22.05 3.46 16.35
N SER A 289 21.90 4.77 16.57
CA SER A 289 21.60 5.72 15.49
C SER A 289 22.66 5.72 14.38
N LEU A 290 23.92 5.45 14.71
CA LEU A 290 25.03 5.37 13.76
C LEU A 290 24.93 4.13 12.83
N TYR A 291 24.19 3.11 13.26
CA TYR A 291 24.11 1.84 12.57
C TYR A 291 22.74 1.57 11.92
N VAL A 292 21.91 2.59 11.78
CA VAL A 292 20.62 2.50 11.06
C VAL A 292 20.87 2.46 9.55
N THR A 293 21.66 1.50 9.07
CA THR A 293 21.95 1.32 7.65
C THR A 293 21.35 0.02 7.13
N GLU A 294 21.18 -0.08 5.83
CA GLU A 294 20.63 -1.26 5.17
C GLU A 294 21.50 -2.50 5.35
N LEU A 295 22.80 -2.34 5.21
CA LEU A 295 23.77 -3.45 5.18
C LEU A 295 24.22 -3.94 6.56
N ASN A 296 23.84 -3.23 7.64
CA ASN A 296 24.33 -3.54 8.97
C ASN A 296 23.50 -4.64 9.65
N ALA A 297 24.14 -5.76 9.99
CA ALA A 297 23.55 -6.78 10.83
C ALA A 297 23.54 -6.32 12.31
N PRO A 298 22.42 -6.46 13.05
CA PRO A 298 22.28 -5.90 14.39
C PRO A 298 22.90 -6.75 15.50
N SER A 299 23.66 -7.81 15.19
CA SER A 299 24.18 -8.77 16.18
C SER A 299 25.02 -8.11 17.26
N ARG A 300 25.91 -7.16 16.91
CA ARG A 300 26.73 -6.42 17.87
C ARG A 300 25.90 -5.49 18.75
N GLN A 301 24.87 -4.89 18.20
CA GLN A 301 23.95 -4.03 18.94
C GLN A 301 23.15 -4.82 19.96
N LEU A 302 22.67 -6.01 19.59
CA LEU A 302 21.97 -6.91 20.50
C LEU A 302 22.89 -7.41 21.62
N GLU A 303 24.14 -7.77 21.32
CA GLU A 303 25.13 -8.16 22.33
C GLU A 303 25.44 -7.01 23.33
N HIS A 304 25.60 -5.79 22.81
CA HIS A 304 25.78 -4.61 23.66
C HIS A 304 24.54 -4.35 24.53
N LEU A 305 23.32 -4.45 23.97
CA LEU A 305 22.09 -4.29 24.71
C LEU A 305 21.97 -5.32 25.86
N GLN A 306 22.34 -6.57 25.62
CA GLN A 306 22.37 -7.60 26.63
C GLN A 306 23.33 -7.24 27.81
N THR A 307 24.45 -6.60 27.50
CA THR A 307 25.38 -6.09 28.52
C THR A 307 24.73 -4.99 29.37
N ILE A 308 23.94 -4.12 28.75
CA ILE A 308 23.19 -3.07 29.46
C ILE A 308 22.12 -3.69 30.38
N PHE A 309 21.36 -4.67 29.88
CA PHE A 309 20.37 -5.39 30.72
C PHE A 309 21.03 -6.04 31.96
N ASN A 310 22.19 -6.64 31.78
CA ASN A 310 22.89 -7.28 32.91
C ASN A 310 23.38 -6.21 33.91
N ARG A 311 23.91 -5.10 33.44
CA ARG A 311 24.31 -3.98 34.29
C ARG A 311 23.16 -3.40 35.10
N MET A 312 21.97 -3.23 34.48
CA MET A 312 20.79 -2.75 35.20
C MET A 312 20.28 -3.71 36.26
N LYS A 313 20.51 -5.02 36.12
CA LYS A 313 20.16 -6.03 37.13
C LYS A 313 21.07 -5.96 38.35
N GLU A 314 22.30 -5.48 38.21
CA GLU A 314 23.28 -5.34 39.28
C GLU A 314 23.15 -4.02 40.07
N GLU A 315 22.33 -3.05 39.55
CA GLU A 315 22.05 -1.79 40.21
C GLU A 315 21.31 -1.98 41.55
N PRO A 316 21.55 -1.14 42.56
CA PRO A 316 20.81 -1.18 43.83
C PRO A 316 19.29 -1.08 43.61
N LEU A 317 18.53 -1.64 44.52
CA LEU A 317 17.07 -1.54 44.47
C LEU A 317 16.63 -0.06 44.62
N PRO A 318 15.53 0.35 43.95
CA PRO A 318 15.00 1.70 44.07
C PRO A 318 14.56 2.00 45.50
N GLU A 319 14.90 3.18 46.02
CA GLU A 319 14.54 3.61 47.37
C GLU A 319 13.14 4.18 47.47
N THR A 320 12.62 4.72 46.38
CA THR A 320 11.29 5.36 46.32
C THR A 320 10.39 4.71 45.26
N ARG A 321 9.07 4.86 45.45
CA ARG A 321 8.10 4.39 44.46
C ARG A 321 8.26 5.10 43.13
N GLU A 322 8.54 6.39 43.15
CA GLU A 322 8.74 7.19 41.92
C GLU A 322 9.98 6.70 41.13
N GLU A 323 11.07 6.41 41.84
CA GLU A 323 12.27 5.85 41.22
C GLU A 323 11.97 4.47 40.60
N PHE A 324 11.20 3.63 41.32
CA PHE A 324 10.79 2.31 40.81
C PHE A 324 9.98 2.46 39.51
N GLU A 325 8.97 3.36 39.49
CA GLU A 325 8.13 3.58 38.32
C GLU A 325 8.96 4.10 37.14
N ASN A 326 9.85 5.05 37.35
CA ASN A 326 10.72 5.58 36.29
C ASN A 326 11.74 4.56 35.77
N ARG A 327 12.33 3.74 36.65
CA ARG A 327 13.23 2.63 36.23
C ARG A 327 12.49 1.55 35.46
N ALA A 328 11.25 1.24 35.82
CA ALA A 328 10.40 0.28 35.09
C ALA A 328 10.14 0.78 33.65
N ILE A 329 9.85 2.06 33.45
CA ILE A 329 9.69 2.64 32.12
C ILE A 329 11.00 2.54 31.31
N LEU A 330 12.16 2.85 31.93
CA LEU A 330 13.44 2.74 31.24
C LEU A 330 13.77 1.28 30.85
N TYR A 331 13.34 0.30 31.64
CA TYR A 331 13.48 -1.10 31.29
C TYR A 331 12.62 -1.48 30.09
N HIS A 332 11.39 -0.96 30.01
CA HIS A 332 10.52 -1.11 28.85
C HIS A 332 11.13 -0.49 27.60
N VAL A 333 11.72 0.70 27.71
CA VAL A 333 12.44 1.34 26.62
C VAL A 333 13.57 0.44 26.09
N LEU A 334 14.31 -0.25 26.95
CA LEU A 334 15.34 -1.20 26.49
C LEU A 334 14.73 -2.40 25.77
N MET A 335 13.57 -2.90 26.21
CA MET A 335 12.86 -3.98 25.51
C MET A 335 12.37 -3.52 24.14
N ASP A 336 11.82 -2.32 24.02
CA ASP A 336 11.45 -1.72 22.73
C ASP A 336 12.66 -1.58 21.78
N LEU A 337 13.83 -1.20 22.31
CA LEU A 337 15.06 -1.13 21.50
C LEU A 337 15.55 -2.54 21.09
N GLU A 338 15.33 -3.56 21.90
CA GLU A 338 15.58 -4.96 21.52
C GLU A 338 14.67 -5.37 20.36
N ASP A 339 13.36 -5.12 20.46
CA ASP A 339 12.38 -5.43 19.42
C ASP A 339 12.69 -4.68 18.13
N PHE A 340 13.10 -3.41 18.21
CA PHE A 340 13.56 -2.64 17.06
C PHE A 340 14.71 -3.34 16.30
N LEU A 341 15.66 -3.91 17.01
CA LEU A 341 16.79 -4.63 16.40
C LEU A 341 16.38 -6.02 15.90
N LEU A 342 15.53 -6.73 16.64
CA LEU A 342 15.05 -8.06 16.23
C LEU A 342 14.23 -8.03 14.95
N ILE A 343 13.41 -7.00 14.74
CA ILE A 343 12.69 -6.79 13.48
C ILE A 343 13.68 -6.74 12.30
N LYS A 344 14.78 -6.00 12.43
CA LYS A 344 15.80 -5.93 11.40
C LYS A 344 16.58 -7.24 11.22
N GLN A 345 16.88 -7.92 12.31
CA GLN A 345 17.56 -9.22 12.27
C GLN A 345 16.71 -10.22 11.49
N HIS A 346 15.44 -10.32 11.82
CA HIS A 346 14.50 -11.22 11.15
C HIS A 346 14.37 -10.94 9.66
N TYR A 347 14.27 -9.65 9.28
CA TYR A 347 14.28 -9.24 7.89
C TYR A 347 15.54 -9.75 7.14
N LEU A 348 16.73 -9.58 7.72
CA LEU A 348 17.98 -10.01 7.10
C LEU A 348 18.13 -11.53 7.01
N GLU A 349 17.59 -12.27 7.96
CA GLU A 349 17.56 -13.76 7.96
C GLU A 349 16.66 -14.25 6.83
N ASN A 350 15.46 -13.69 6.68
CA ASN A 350 14.54 -14.01 5.60
C ASN A 350 15.12 -13.70 4.22
N GLN A 351 15.87 -12.59 4.10
CA GLN A 351 16.56 -12.24 2.84
C GLN A 351 17.63 -13.27 2.46
N LYS A 352 18.35 -13.84 3.43
CA LYS A 352 19.37 -14.88 3.17
C LYS A 352 18.77 -16.22 2.74
N GLU A 353 17.61 -16.57 3.30
CA GLU A 353 16.90 -17.81 2.92
C GLU A 353 16.32 -17.73 1.50
N ASN A 354 15.96 -16.52 1.05
CA ASN A 354 15.42 -16.27 -0.28
C ASN A 354 16.49 -16.24 -1.40
N ILE A 355 17.78 -16.23 -1.05
CA ILE A 355 18.87 -16.39 -2.03
C ILE A 355 18.99 -17.88 -2.34
N PRO A 356 18.77 -18.33 -3.60
CA PRO A 356 18.97 -19.74 -3.94
C PRO A 356 20.42 -20.13 -3.62
N LYS A 357 20.58 -21.18 -2.81
CA LYS A 357 21.89 -21.83 -2.68
C LYS A 357 22.28 -22.34 -4.07
N VAL A 358 23.22 -21.63 -4.71
CA VAL A 358 23.83 -22.04 -5.99
C VAL A 358 24.66 -23.28 -5.76
#